data_300c18f5807b8df933038dd1b97d78e4
#
_entry.id   300c18f5807b8df933038dd1b97d78e4
#
_cell.length_a   1.000
_cell.length_b   1.000
_cell.length_c   1.000
_cell.angle_alpha   90.00
_cell.angle_beta   90.00
_cell.angle_gamma   90.00
#
_symmetry.space_group_name_H-M   'P 1'
#
loop_
_entity.id
_entity.type
_entity.pdbx_description
1 polymer ?
#
loop_
_entity_poly.entity_id
_entity_poly.type
_entity_poly.pdbx_seq_one_letter_code
_entity_poly.pdbx_strand_id
1 'polypeptide(L)'
;MATKTINAIYKRFFYMLLIAPLFTLMSMPAHAASLSDRAKEKRWEQQIVPDLMVGNAIKLKAGGVKFLGLYTPPENGESKGAVIILHGNGVHPAWPAVIEPLRTELPEHGWHTLSLQMPILPNGAVDKDYIPLFPEIPARIQAGVDFLKKKGIKHIVLTGHSLGTTMATYYLAETRDPTVDTLVLVSGGPGVITDKRMNEVANLGRVHGVSVLDIYGTEDFPYIVDSVIKRQTLDLKKNGSRYEKVAIKGADHFYRDVDSKLVHKFVTWIDQDANR
;
A
#
# COMPACT_ATOMS: atom_id res chain seq x y z
N MET A 1 57.37 2.84 -88.03
CA MET A 1 56.82 1.58 -87.48
C MET A 1 56.19 1.92 -86.13
N ALA A 2 54.99 1.51 -85.97
CA ALA A 2 54.05 2.06 -85.01
C ALA A 2 54.29 1.63 -83.58
N THR A 3 54.17 2.53 -82.63
CA THR A 3 54.03 2.27 -81.21
C THR A 3 52.72 2.86 -80.72
N LYS A 4 51.82 1.96 -80.30
CA LYS A 4 50.53 2.30 -79.81
C LYS A 4 50.61 2.59 -78.29
N THR A 5 50.21 3.80 -77.92
CA THR A 5 50.03 4.25 -76.56
C THR A 5 48.70 3.73 -76.04
N ILE A 6 48.67 3.04 -74.88
CA ILE A 6 47.47 2.60 -74.22
C ILE A 6 47.23 3.50 -72.99
N ASN A 7 46.13 4.23 -73.05
CA ASN A 7 45.64 5.05 -71.92
C ASN A 7 44.96 4.19 -70.83
N ALA A 8 45.47 4.25 -69.63
CA ALA A 8 44.85 3.66 -68.45
C ALA A 8 43.80 4.62 -67.85
N ILE A 9 42.54 4.22 -67.94
CA ILE A 9 41.42 4.94 -67.36
C ILE A 9 41.26 4.49 -65.86
N TYR A 10 41.56 5.39 -64.97
CA TYR A 10 41.28 5.17 -63.55
C TYR A 10 39.78 5.22 -63.29
N LYS A 11 39.15 4.06 -63.00
CA LYS A 11 37.82 3.98 -62.42
C LYS A 11 37.90 4.29 -60.91
N ARG A 12 37.49 5.48 -60.48
CA ARG A 12 37.21 5.79 -59.09
C ARG A 12 35.87 5.18 -58.71
N PHE A 13 35.91 4.10 -57.92
CA PHE A 13 34.73 3.59 -57.24
C PHE A 13 34.43 4.48 -56.04
N PHE A 14 33.33 5.23 -56.10
CA PHE A 14 32.78 5.99 -55.00
C PHE A 14 31.93 5.01 -54.17
N TYR A 15 32.47 4.53 -53.04
CA TYR A 15 31.67 3.80 -52.04
C TYR A 15 30.85 4.81 -51.27
N MET A 16 29.57 4.93 -51.60
CA MET A 16 28.59 5.66 -50.85
C MET A 16 28.15 4.78 -49.65
N LEU A 17 28.77 5.00 -48.48
CA LEU A 17 28.34 4.36 -47.22
C LEU A 17 26.96 4.93 -46.85
N LEU A 18 25.90 4.16 -47.10
CA LEU A 18 24.57 4.38 -46.58
C LEU A 18 24.60 4.09 -45.05
N ILE A 19 24.82 5.13 -44.25
CA ILE A 19 24.57 5.07 -42.78
C ILE A 19 23.06 5.15 -42.60
N ALA A 20 22.41 3.98 -42.50
CA ALA A 20 21.04 3.91 -42.06
C ALA A 20 21.01 4.29 -40.57
N PRO A 21 20.21 5.30 -40.12
CA PRO A 21 20.08 5.57 -38.72
C PRO A 21 19.34 4.40 -38.06
N LEU A 22 20.05 3.70 -37.18
CA LEU A 22 19.48 2.67 -36.33
C LEU A 22 18.59 3.39 -35.32
N PHE A 23 17.31 3.56 -35.66
CA PHE A 23 16.29 3.99 -34.70
C PHE A 23 16.12 2.83 -33.71
N THR A 24 16.86 2.88 -32.60
CA THR A 24 16.53 2.09 -31.43
C THR A 24 15.15 2.56 -30.91
N LEU A 25 14.11 1.82 -31.28
CA LEU A 25 12.81 1.91 -30.64
C LEU A 25 13.06 1.58 -29.16
N MET A 26 13.24 2.62 -28.34
CA MET A 26 13.07 2.48 -26.89
C MET A 26 11.63 2.05 -26.67
N SER A 27 11.42 0.75 -26.48
CA SER A 27 10.16 0.23 -25.99
C SER A 27 9.93 0.82 -24.60
N MET A 28 9.18 1.92 -24.52
CA MET A 28 8.65 2.38 -23.24
C MET A 28 7.82 1.24 -22.66
N PRO A 29 8.06 0.82 -21.41
CA PRO A 29 7.23 -0.18 -20.79
C PRO A 29 5.79 0.33 -20.86
N ALA A 30 4.93 -0.39 -21.56
CA ALA A 30 3.50 -0.13 -21.58
C ALA A 30 3.02 -0.32 -20.15
N HIS A 31 2.75 0.76 -19.43
CA HIS A 31 2.09 0.68 -18.15
C HIS A 31 0.70 0.12 -18.42
N ALA A 32 0.42 -1.07 -17.89
CA ALA A 32 -0.91 -1.63 -17.94
C ALA A 32 -1.90 -0.60 -17.36
N ALA A 33 -3.01 -0.38 -18.06
CA ALA A 33 -4.05 0.51 -17.55
C ALA A 33 -4.54 -0.01 -16.18
N SER A 34 -4.75 0.90 -15.23
CA SER A 34 -5.30 0.55 -13.92
C SER A 34 -6.67 -0.10 -14.08
N LEU A 35 -6.90 -1.21 -13.41
CA LEU A 35 -8.19 -1.90 -13.35
C LEU A 35 -9.11 -1.32 -12.27
N SER A 36 -8.63 -0.41 -11.44
CA SER A 36 -9.42 0.30 -10.44
C SER A 36 -10.47 1.21 -11.09
N ASP A 37 -11.65 1.36 -10.47
CA ASP A 37 -12.66 2.36 -10.86
C ASP A 37 -12.16 3.78 -10.59
N ARG A 38 -11.39 4.29 -11.54
CA ARG A 38 -10.78 5.63 -11.48
C ARG A 38 -11.81 6.76 -11.43
N ALA A 39 -12.98 6.53 -12.02
CA ALA A 39 -14.07 7.50 -11.97
C ALA A 39 -14.64 7.61 -10.54
N LYS A 40 -14.79 6.48 -9.85
CA LYS A 40 -15.23 6.43 -8.44
C LYS A 40 -14.18 7.04 -7.51
N GLU A 41 -12.89 6.73 -7.69
CA GLU A 41 -11.81 7.37 -6.93
C GLU A 41 -11.85 8.90 -7.08
N LYS A 42 -12.04 9.39 -8.31
CA LYS A 42 -12.13 10.83 -8.57
C LYS A 42 -13.36 11.48 -7.94
N ARG A 43 -14.53 10.82 -8.00
CA ARG A 43 -15.76 11.33 -7.34
C ARG A 43 -15.55 11.44 -5.82
N TRP A 44 -14.97 10.45 -5.19
CA TRP A 44 -14.66 10.49 -3.76
C TRP A 44 -13.69 11.61 -3.42
N GLU A 45 -12.63 11.77 -4.19
CA GLU A 45 -11.72 12.87 -4.00
C GLU A 45 -12.45 14.23 -4.05
N GLN A 46 -13.35 14.42 -5.03
CA GLN A 46 -14.13 15.65 -5.17
C GLN A 46 -15.09 15.90 -4.00
N GLN A 47 -15.52 14.85 -3.31
CA GLN A 47 -16.34 14.94 -2.10
C GLN A 47 -15.49 15.16 -0.83
N ILE A 48 -14.40 14.45 -0.70
CA ILE A 48 -13.57 14.45 0.52
C ILE A 48 -12.77 15.74 0.65
N VAL A 49 -12.13 16.21 -0.44
CA VAL A 49 -11.14 17.29 -0.34
C VAL A 49 -11.75 18.63 0.10
N PRO A 50 -12.93 19.06 -0.37
CA PRO A 50 -13.55 20.29 0.11
C PRO A 50 -13.96 20.27 1.59
N ASP A 51 -14.32 19.09 2.12
CA ASP A 51 -14.83 18.90 3.48
C ASP A 51 -13.76 18.37 4.45
N LEU A 52 -12.49 18.36 4.03
CA LEU A 52 -11.40 17.83 4.84
C LEU A 52 -11.05 18.77 5.99
N MET A 53 -11.48 18.45 7.21
CA MET A 53 -11.27 19.29 8.40
C MET A 53 -9.88 19.09 9.03
N VAL A 54 -9.29 17.89 8.92
CA VAL A 54 -8.01 17.51 9.54
C VAL A 54 -7.04 17.00 8.51
N GLY A 55 -5.81 17.51 8.51
CA GLY A 55 -4.74 17.12 7.59
C GLY A 55 -4.85 17.80 6.21
N ASN A 56 -4.09 17.27 5.26
CA ASN A 56 -3.93 17.82 3.92
C ASN A 56 -4.14 16.75 2.86
N ALA A 57 -4.88 17.09 1.82
CA ALA A 57 -4.97 16.26 0.63
C ALA A 57 -3.69 16.39 -0.20
N ILE A 58 -3.08 15.26 -0.53
CA ILE A 58 -1.88 15.20 -1.37
C ILE A 58 -2.10 14.30 -2.58
N LYS A 59 -1.31 14.52 -3.63
CA LYS A 59 -1.32 13.66 -4.83
C LYS A 59 -0.07 12.80 -4.86
N LEU A 60 -0.29 11.51 -4.75
CA LEU A 60 0.73 10.48 -4.95
C LEU A 60 0.65 9.92 -6.38
N LYS A 61 1.73 9.27 -6.83
CA LYS A 61 1.79 8.66 -8.17
C LYS A 61 2.36 7.24 -8.07
N ALA A 62 1.62 6.28 -8.63
CA ALA A 62 2.03 4.90 -8.74
C ALA A 62 1.69 4.34 -10.13
N GLY A 63 2.62 3.67 -10.81
CA GLY A 63 2.38 3.08 -12.12
C GLY A 63 1.83 4.07 -13.17
N GLY A 64 2.23 5.35 -13.10
CA GLY A 64 1.70 6.39 -14.00
C GLY A 64 0.35 7.00 -13.53
N VAL A 65 -0.33 6.41 -12.56
CA VAL A 65 -1.64 6.85 -12.03
C VAL A 65 -1.45 7.78 -10.85
N LYS A 66 -2.13 8.93 -10.85
CA LYS A 66 -2.24 9.81 -9.67
C LYS A 66 -3.41 9.37 -8.81
N PHE A 67 -3.23 9.37 -7.48
CA PHE A 67 -4.26 9.01 -6.51
C PHE A 67 -4.19 9.87 -5.26
N LEU A 68 -5.26 9.88 -4.47
CA LEU A 68 -5.39 10.68 -3.25
C LEU A 68 -4.63 10.03 -2.10
N GLY A 69 -3.88 10.85 -1.34
CA GLY A 69 -3.43 10.57 0.00
C GLY A 69 -3.92 11.67 0.94
N LEU A 70 -4.29 11.30 2.16
CA LEU A 70 -4.63 12.25 3.22
C LEU A 70 -3.52 12.20 4.27
N TYR A 71 -2.76 13.27 4.37
CA TYR A 71 -1.59 13.35 5.26
C TYR A 71 -1.87 14.30 6.41
N THR A 72 -1.62 13.85 7.63
CA THR A 72 -1.72 14.68 8.84
C THR A 72 -0.40 14.59 9.63
N PRO A 73 0.29 15.71 9.87
CA PRO A 73 1.46 15.74 10.75
C PRO A 73 1.02 15.64 12.22
N PRO A 74 1.93 15.29 13.15
CA PRO A 74 1.65 15.34 14.58
C PRO A 74 1.37 16.78 15.02
N GLU A 75 0.47 16.93 16.00
CA GLU A 75 0.03 18.25 16.47
C GLU A 75 1.13 19.04 17.19
N ASN A 76 1.93 18.36 17.99
CA ASN A 76 2.96 18.99 18.85
C ASN A 76 4.31 19.18 18.14
N GLY A 77 4.42 18.82 16.84
CA GLY A 77 5.66 18.89 16.09
C GLY A 77 6.69 17.79 16.41
N GLU A 78 6.52 17.02 17.47
CA GLU A 78 7.36 15.88 17.81
C GLU A 78 6.92 14.65 17.02
N SER A 79 7.86 14.00 16.34
CA SER A 79 7.57 12.84 15.50
C SER A 79 8.09 11.55 16.10
N LYS A 80 7.20 10.62 16.44
CA LYS A 80 7.55 9.24 16.79
C LYS A 80 7.72 8.36 15.55
N GLY A 81 7.12 8.74 14.43
CA GLY A 81 7.09 7.98 13.19
C GLY A 81 5.83 8.29 12.39
N ALA A 82 5.46 7.41 11.46
CA ALA A 82 4.26 7.56 10.66
C ALA A 82 3.45 6.27 10.57
N VAL A 83 2.14 6.41 10.44
CA VAL A 83 1.20 5.33 10.20
C VAL A 83 0.61 5.48 8.80
N ILE A 84 0.87 4.52 7.91
CA ILE A 84 0.19 4.40 6.62
C ILE A 84 -1.09 3.59 6.85
N ILE A 85 -2.25 4.15 6.45
CA ILE A 85 -3.57 3.58 6.71
C ILE A 85 -4.22 3.15 5.39
N LEU A 86 -4.61 1.87 5.30
CA LEU A 86 -5.25 1.27 4.13
C LEU A 86 -6.70 0.96 4.44
N HIS A 87 -7.61 1.53 3.65
CA HIS A 87 -9.04 1.26 3.79
C HIS A 87 -9.45 -0.11 3.23
N GLY A 88 -10.63 -0.59 3.62
CA GLY A 88 -11.20 -1.86 3.18
C GLY A 88 -11.92 -1.80 1.84
N ASN A 89 -12.72 -2.86 1.58
CA ASN A 89 -13.52 -3.02 0.38
C ASN A 89 -14.58 -1.90 0.24
N GLY A 90 -14.65 -1.30 -0.93
CA GLY A 90 -15.74 -0.40 -1.31
C GLY A 90 -15.75 0.96 -0.62
N VAL A 91 -14.76 1.28 0.23
CA VAL A 91 -14.64 2.52 1.00
C VAL A 91 -13.42 3.37 0.59
N HIS A 92 -13.11 4.45 1.28
CA HIS A 92 -12.17 5.50 0.85
C HIS A 92 -11.27 5.99 2.02
N PRO A 93 -10.20 6.78 1.78
CA PRO A 93 -9.22 7.17 2.79
C PRO A 93 -9.73 8.10 3.91
N ALA A 94 -10.95 8.60 3.82
CA ALA A 94 -11.65 9.34 4.87
C ALA A 94 -12.90 8.60 5.35
N TRP A 95 -12.90 7.24 5.33
CA TRP A 95 -14.06 6.48 5.76
C TRP A 95 -14.33 6.69 7.25
N PRO A 96 -15.57 7.05 7.67
CA PRO A 96 -15.86 7.46 9.05
C PRO A 96 -15.55 6.40 10.11
N ALA A 97 -15.76 5.12 9.78
CA ALA A 97 -15.46 4.02 10.69
C ALA A 97 -13.98 3.59 10.56
N VAL A 98 -13.28 3.41 11.65
CA VAL A 98 -11.90 2.92 11.75
C VAL A 98 -10.86 3.86 11.11
N ILE A 99 -11.04 4.23 9.83
CA ILE A 99 -10.03 4.99 9.07
C ILE A 99 -9.93 6.43 9.57
N GLU A 100 -11.06 7.11 9.74
CA GLU A 100 -11.07 8.50 10.18
C GLU A 100 -10.58 8.66 11.63
N PRO A 101 -11.05 7.89 12.63
CA PRO A 101 -10.49 7.94 13.97
C PRO A 101 -8.97 7.72 14.00
N LEU A 102 -8.45 6.68 13.33
CA LEU A 102 -7.00 6.46 13.26
C LEU A 102 -6.28 7.63 12.58
N ARG A 103 -6.83 8.17 11.49
CA ARG A 103 -6.21 9.26 10.73
C ARG A 103 -6.15 10.56 11.52
N THR A 104 -7.17 10.85 12.32
CA THR A 104 -7.33 12.15 13.01
C THR A 104 -6.81 12.16 14.44
N GLU A 105 -6.87 11.04 15.18
CA GLU A 105 -6.48 10.99 16.58
C GLU A 105 -5.01 10.56 16.79
N LEU A 106 -4.43 9.71 15.93
CA LEU A 106 -3.00 9.35 16.05
C LEU A 106 -2.05 10.56 16.04
N PRO A 107 -2.32 11.65 15.29
CA PRO A 107 -1.49 12.87 15.34
C PRO A 107 -1.41 13.54 16.72
N GLU A 108 -2.45 13.46 17.55
CA GLU A 108 -2.45 13.95 18.93
C GLU A 108 -1.41 13.22 19.81
N HIS A 109 -1.08 11.98 19.41
CA HIS A 109 -0.11 11.11 20.10
C HIS A 109 1.31 11.15 19.48
N GLY A 110 1.59 12.09 18.59
CA GLY A 110 2.92 12.27 18.00
C GLY A 110 3.20 11.41 16.76
N TRP A 111 2.17 10.80 16.15
CA TRP A 111 2.32 10.03 14.93
C TRP A 111 1.84 10.80 13.70
N HIS A 112 2.66 10.85 12.64
CA HIS A 112 2.13 11.25 11.35
C HIS A 112 1.13 10.19 10.85
N THR A 113 0.08 10.60 10.16
CA THR A 113 -0.78 9.66 9.45
C THR A 113 -0.79 9.94 7.96
N LEU A 114 -0.88 8.87 7.17
CA LEU A 114 -1.04 8.91 5.72
C LEU A 114 -2.07 7.88 5.29
N SER A 115 -3.31 8.31 5.12
CA SER A 115 -4.37 7.45 4.60
C SER A 115 -4.35 7.45 3.06
N LEU A 116 -4.28 6.27 2.45
CA LEU A 116 -4.11 6.11 1.01
C LEU A 116 -5.41 5.69 0.32
N GLN A 117 -5.71 6.29 -0.81
CA GLN A 117 -6.72 5.75 -1.73
C GLN A 117 -6.17 4.49 -2.38
N MET A 118 -6.64 3.35 -1.91
CA MET A 118 -6.32 2.05 -2.50
C MET A 118 -7.19 1.80 -3.74
N PRO A 119 -6.80 0.85 -4.63
CA PRO A 119 -7.62 0.48 -5.78
C PRO A 119 -9.02 0.02 -5.35
N ILE A 120 -10.04 0.44 -6.08
CA ILE A 120 -11.45 0.14 -5.76
C ILE A 120 -12.21 -0.34 -6.98
N LEU A 121 -13.32 -1.01 -6.71
CA LEU A 121 -14.27 -1.49 -7.72
C LEU A 121 -15.63 -0.77 -7.60
N PRO A 122 -16.52 -0.90 -8.59
CA PRO A 122 -17.90 -0.45 -8.50
C PRO A 122 -18.61 -0.99 -7.26
N ASN A 123 -19.73 -0.36 -6.89
CA ASN A 123 -20.57 -0.83 -5.78
C ASN A 123 -21.07 -2.26 -6.03
N GLY A 124 -21.14 -3.06 -4.96
CA GLY A 124 -21.57 -4.45 -5.02
C GLY A 124 -20.45 -5.47 -5.30
N ALA A 125 -19.23 -5.01 -5.60
CA ALA A 125 -18.08 -5.90 -5.69
C ALA A 125 -17.77 -6.52 -4.32
N VAL A 126 -17.47 -7.82 -4.32
CA VAL A 126 -17.05 -8.56 -3.13
C VAL A 126 -15.53 -8.77 -3.13
N ASP A 127 -14.96 -9.18 -2.01
CA ASP A 127 -13.49 -9.25 -1.85
C ASP A 127 -12.79 -10.04 -2.96
N LYS A 128 -13.32 -11.17 -3.39
CA LYS A 128 -12.72 -11.97 -4.48
C LYS A 128 -12.60 -11.22 -5.82
N ASP A 129 -13.47 -10.23 -6.05
CA ASP A 129 -13.45 -9.44 -7.29
C ASP A 129 -12.25 -8.50 -7.33
N TYR A 130 -11.67 -8.19 -6.16
CA TYR A 130 -10.47 -7.35 -6.03
C TYR A 130 -9.17 -8.06 -6.43
N ILE A 131 -9.17 -9.38 -6.61
CA ILE A 131 -7.97 -10.14 -6.99
C ILE A 131 -7.19 -9.51 -8.16
N PRO A 132 -7.83 -9.07 -9.26
CA PRO A 132 -7.12 -8.44 -10.39
C PRO A 132 -6.44 -7.12 -10.05
N LEU A 133 -6.85 -6.42 -8.96
CA LEU A 133 -6.28 -5.15 -8.54
C LEU A 133 -5.00 -5.30 -7.70
N PHE A 134 -4.73 -6.48 -7.17
CA PHE A 134 -3.59 -6.71 -6.28
C PHE A 134 -2.23 -6.33 -6.88
N PRO A 135 -1.96 -6.49 -8.19
CA PRO A 135 -0.72 -6.00 -8.79
C PRO A 135 -0.49 -4.48 -8.68
N GLU A 136 -1.54 -3.68 -8.46
CA GLU A 136 -1.42 -2.23 -8.29
C GLU A 136 -1.08 -1.81 -6.85
N ILE A 137 -1.36 -2.68 -5.87
CA ILE A 137 -1.26 -2.37 -4.43
C ILE A 137 0.17 -2.03 -4.01
N PRO A 138 1.21 -2.82 -4.35
CA PRO A 138 2.57 -2.54 -3.90
C PRO A 138 3.04 -1.15 -4.34
N ALA A 139 2.74 -0.75 -5.57
CA ALA A 139 3.17 0.55 -6.08
C ALA A 139 2.47 1.73 -5.37
N ARG A 140 1.20 1.57 -4.94
CA ARG A 140 0.50 2.62 -4.18
C ARG A 140 1.05 2.75 -2.76
N ILE A 141 1.28 1.64 -2.07
CA ILE A 141 1.86 1.66 -0.73
C ILE A 141 3.28 2.21 -0.78
N GLN A 142 4.10 1.77 -1.75
CA GLN A 142 5.46 2.26 -1.94
C GLN A 142 5.51 3.77 -2.16
N ALA A 143 4.58 4.33 -2.93
CA ALA A 143 4.49 5.77 -3.12
C ALA A 143 4.22 6.52 -1.79
N GLY A 144 3.46 5.92 -0.88
CA GLY A 144 3.25 6.42 0.48
C GLY A 144 4.52 6.34 1.33
N VAL A 145 5.20 5.19 1.32
CA VAL A 145 6.50 5.01 2.00
C VAL A 145 7.52 6.04 1.51
N ASP A 146 7.66 6.19 0.19
CA ASP A 146 8.60 7.14 -0.40
C ASP A 146 8.28 8.60 -0.04
N PHE A 147 6.99 8.95 0.05
CA PHE A 147 6.57 10.27 0.50
C PHE A 147 7.01 10.53 1.95
N LEU A 148 6.82 9.59 2.85
CA LEU A 148 7.20 9.71 4.26
C LEU A 148 8.72 9.73 4.43
N LYS A 149 9.46 8.91 3.69
CA LYS A 149 10.93 8.93 3.66
C LYS A 149 11.49 10.27 3.21
N LYS A 150 10.89 10.91 2.19
CA LYS A 150 11.27 12.26 1.74
C LYS A 150 11.04 13.32 2.80
N LYS A 151 10.15 13.08 3.77
CA LYS A 151 9.94 13.94 4.94
C LYS A 151 10.92 13.65 6.09
N GLY A 152 11.83 12.70 5.92
CA GLY A 152 12.81 12.30 6.93
C GLY A 152 12.28 11.31 7.97
N ILE A 153 11.07 10.78 7.78
CA ILE A 153 10.46 9.82 8.71
C ILE A 153 11.11 8.45 8.49
N LYS A 154 11.59 7.85 9.58
CA LYS A 154 12.35 6.58 9.54
C LYS A 154 11.54 5.38 10.03
N HIS A 155 10.65 5.58 11.01
CA HIS A 155 9.81 4.54 11.58
C HIS A 155 8.44 4.58 10.92
N ILE A 156 8.04 3.51 10.23
CA ILE A 156 6.78 3.43 9.48
C ILE A 156 5.99 2.21 9.92
N VAL A 157 4.83 2.50 10.49
CA VAL A 157 3.78 1.52 10.77
C VAL A 157 2.87 1.41 9.54
N LEU A 158 2.63 0.19 9.08
CA LEU A 158 1.61 -0.07 8.06
C LEU A 158 0.37 -0.65 8.73
N THR A 159 -0.80 -0.09 8.48
CA THR A 159 -2.05 -0.64 8.97
C THR A 159 -3.10 -0.73 7.88
N GLY A 160 -4.03 -1.65 8.05
CA GLY A 160 -5.20 -1.78 7.20
C GLY A 160 -6.41 -2.22 8.02
N HIS A 161 -7.59 -1.90 7.50
CA HIS A 161 -8.86 -2.39 7.99
C HIS A 161 -9.47 -3.35 6.97
N SER A 162 -9.99 -4.50 7.44
CA SER A 162 -10.69 -5.46 6.59
C SER A 162 -9.81 -5.88 5.38
N LEU A 163 -10.28 -5.71 4.14
CA LEU A 163 -9.48 -5.98 2.93
C LEU A 163 -8.14 -5.20 2.90
N GLY A 164 -8.06 -4.05 3.59
CA GLY A 164 -6.82 -3.29 3.72
C GLY A 164 -5.70 -4.07 4.42
N THR A 165 -6.02 -4.97 5.36
CA THR A 165 -5.03 -5.84 6.01
C THR A 165 -4.44 -6.85 5.04
N THR A 166 -5.28 -7.39 4.17
CA THR A 166 -4.84 -8.30 3.10
C THR A 166 -3.93 -7.58 2.10
N MET A 167 -4.23 -6.31 1.79
CA MET A 167 -3.36 -5.48 0.95
C MET A 167 -2.00 -5.22 1.63
N ALA A 168 -2.00 -4.93 2.93
CA ALA A 168 -0.80 -4.69 3.71
C ALA A 168 0.10 -5.93 3.80
N THR A 169 -0.47 -7.09 4.13
CA THR A 169 0.26 -8.36 4.20
C THR A 169 0.80 -8.79 2.83
N TYR A 170 0.03 -8.58 1.77
CA TYR A 170 0.49 -8.83 0.40
C TYR A 170 1.68 -7.95 0.03
N TYR A 171 1.61 -6.64 0.31
CA TYR A 171 2.73 -5.72 0.08
C TYR A 171 4.01 -6.20 0.77
N LEU A 172 3.95 -6.48 2.07
CA LEU A 172 5.12 -6.91 2.84
C LEU A 172 5.66 -8.27 2.38
N ALA A 173 4.80 -9.20 2.02
CA ALA A 173 5.19 -10.51 1.51
C ALA A 173 5.89 -10.44 0.13
N GLU A 174 5.49 -9.50 -0.72
CA GLU A 174 6.04 -9.35 -2.08
C GLU A 174 7.29 -8.47 -2.11
N THR A 175 7.32 -7.38 -1.31
CA THR A 175 8.40 -6.39 -1.39
C THR A 175 9.50 -6.63 -0.36
N ARG A 176 9.14 -7.19 0.80
CA ARG A 176 10.05 -7.29 1.97
C ARG A 176 10.70 -5.95 2.30
N ASP A 177 9.94 -4.86 2.17
CA ASP A 177 10.45 -3.50 2.40
C ASP A 177 10.90 -3.35 3.86
N PRO A 178 12.20 -3.17 4.13
CA PRO A 178 12.72 -3.06 5.49
C PRO A 178 12.39 -1.73 6.15
N THR A 179 11.78 -0.81 5.43
CA THR A 179 11.37 0.51 5.97
C THR A 179 10.08 0.38 6.81
N VAL A 180 9.29 -0.66 6.56
CA VAL A 180 8.08 -0.96 7.35
C VAL A 180 8.45 -2.04 8.36
N ASP A 181 8.62 -1.65 9.60
CA ASP A 181 9.03 -2.53 10.71
C ASP A 181 7.86 -2.97 11.61
N THR A 182 6.69 -2.36 11.42
CA THR A 182 5.50 -2.60 12.23
C THR A 182 4.26 -2.73 11.35
N LEU A 183 3.47 -3.77 11.58
CA LEU A 183 2.21 -4.05 10.91
C LEU A 183 1.08 -4.15 11.94
N VAL A 184 0.01 -3.37 11.75
CA VAL A 184 -1.20 -3.50 12.55
C VAL A 184 -2.36 -3.95 11.66
N LEU A 185 -2.93 -5.10 11.98
CA LEU A 185 -4.12 -5.64 11.33
C LEU A 185 -5.34 -5.23 12.15
N VAL A 186 -6.29 -4.54 11.55
CA VAL A 186 -7.56 -4.18 12.20
C VAL A 186 -8.69 -4.94 11.53
N SER A 187 -9.30 -5.87 12.26
CA SER A 187 -10.35 -6.76 11.73
C SER A 187 -9.91 -7.41 10.42
N GLY A 188 -8.78 -8.11 10.46
CA GLY A 188 -8.11 -8.69 9.31
C GLY A 188 -9.04 -9.50 8.42
N GLY A 189 -8.87 -9.34 7.12
CA GLY A 189 -9.72 -9.92 6.08
C GLY A 189 -9.81 -11.45 6.11
N PRO A 190 -10.64 -12.06 5.26
CA PRO A 190 -10.90 -13.49 5.26
C PRO A 190 -9.61 -14.26 4.96
N GLY A 191 -9.03 -14.88 5.97
CA GLY A 191 -7.72 -15.54 5.90
C GLY A 191 -7.62 -16.73 4.94
N VAL A 192 -8.70 -17.12 4.26
CA VAL A 192 -8.74 -18.31 3.39
C VAL A 192 -9.43 -17.99 2.08
N ILE A 193 -8.74 -17.24 1.23
CA ILE A 193 -9.04 -17.23 -0.20
C ILE A 193 -7.94 -18.04 -0.88
N THR A 194 -8.32 -18.91 -1.83
CA THR A 194 -7.38 -19.80 -2.53
C THR A 194 -6.35 -19.05 -3.38
N ASP A 195 -6.67 -17.83 -3.84
CA ASP A 195 -5.71 -16.99 -4.55
C ASP A 195 -4.63 -16.51 -3.58
N LYS A 196 -3.38 -16.81 -3.92
CA LYS A 196 -2.21 -16.50 -3.07
C LYS A 196 -2.05 -15.01 -2.77
N ARG A 197 -2.55 -14.11 -3.63
CA ARG A 197 -2.47 -12.65 -3.43
C ARG A 197 -3.33 -12.21 -2.26
N MET A 198 -4.49 -12.86 -2.08
CA MET A 198 -5.45 -12.56 -1.02
C MET A 198 -5.39 -13.52 0.17
N ASN A 199 -4.49 -14.48 0.17
CA ASN A 199 -4.32 -15.36 1.30
C ASN A 199 -3.50 -14.66 2.40
N GLU A 200 -4.16 -13.92 3.26
CA GLU A 200 -3.54 -13.13 4.33
C GLU A 200 -2.69 -13.97 5.27
N VAL A 201 -3.16 -15.16 5.65
CA VAL A 201 -2.41 -16.08 6.52
C VAL A 201 -1.10 -16.53 5.86
N ALA A 202 -1.16 -16.92 4.58
CA ALA A 202 0.02 -17.33 3.84
C ALA A 202 0.98 -16.15 3.60
N ASN A 203 0.45 -14.97 3.31
CA ASN A 203 1.26 -13.76 3.13
C ASN A 203 1.95 -13.37 4.44
N LEU A 204 1.23 -13.37 5.56
CA LEU A 204 1.79 -13.08 6.88
C LEU A 204 2.93 -14.06 7.24
N GLY A 205 2.80 -15.33 6.90
CA GLY A 205 3.87 -16.34 7.07
C GLY A 205 5.15 -16.06 6.25
N ARG A 206 5.11 -15.16 5.28
CA ARG A 206 6.23 -14.71 4.42
C ARG A 206 6.83 -13.37 4.84
N VAL A 207 6.22 -12.70 5.82
CA VAL A 207 6.72 -11.42 6.35
C VAL A 207 7.95 -11.68 7.22
N HIS A 208 8.94 -10.79 7.16
CA HIS A 208 10.22 -10.93 7.86
C HIS A 208 10.57 -9.67 8.66
N GLY A 209 11.02 -9.83 9.90
CA GLY A 209 11.55 -8.74 10.72
C GLY A 209 10.53 -7.69 11.11
N VAL A 210 9.23 -8.02 11.12
CA VAL A 210 8.13 -7.08 11.37
C VAL A 210 7.43 -7.43 12.67
N SER A 211 7.18 -6.42 13.51
CA SER A 211 6.30 -6.55 14.67
C SER A 211 4.84 -6.51 14.20
N VAL A 212 4.04 -7.50 14.59
CA VAL A 212 2.64 -7.63 14.13
C VAL A 212 1.69 -7.55 15.31
N LEU A 213 0.77 -6.59 15.26
CA LEU A 213 -0.41 -6.51 16.11
C LEU A 213 -1.65 -6.90 15.31
N ASP A 214 -2.48 -7.77 15.87
CA ASP A 214 -3.76 -8.20 15.29
C ASP A 214 -4.90 -7.77 16.23
N ILE A 215 -5.59 -6.69 15.87
CA ILE A 215 -6.73 -6.15 16.64
C ILE A 215 -8.03 -6.62 16.00
N TYR A 216 -8.93 -7.16 16.81
CA TYR A 216 -10.25 -7.60 16.35
C TYR A 216 -11.34 -7.35 17.38
N GLY A 217 -12.56 -7.24 16.91
CA GLY A 217 -13.75 -7.14 17.74
C GLY A 217 -14.26 -8.52 18.18
N THR A 218 -14.78 -8.62 19.41
CA THR A 218 -15.38 -9.90 19.85
C THR A 218 -16.73 -10.19 19.21
N GLU A 219 -17.35 -9.19 18.60
CA GLU A 219 -18.61 -9.29 17.84
C GLU A 219 -18.40 -9.07 16.34
N ASP A 220 -17.16 -9.22 15.87
CA ASP A 220 -16.80 -9.18 14.46
C ASP A 220 -17.37 -10.39 13.71
N PHE A 221 -17.31 -10.36 12.39
CA PHE A 221 -17.76 -11.51 11.57
C PHE A 221 -17.06 -12.80 12.00
N PRO A 222 -17.75 -13.92 12.11
CA PRO A 222 -17.15 -15.19 12.56
C PRO A 222 -15.88 -15.58 11.78
N TYR A 223 -15.86 -15.35 10.46
CA TYR A 223 -14.70 -15.67 9.65
C TYR A 223 -13.46 -14.79 9.97
N ILE A 224 -13.66 -13.56 10.48
CA ILE A 224 -12.56 -12.70 10.96
C ILE A 224 -11.96 -13.30 12.23
N VAL A 225 -12.81 -13.63 13.21
CA VAL A 225 -12.37 -14.24 14.47
C VAL A 225 -11.63 -15.57 14.21
N ASP A 226 -12.16 -16.42 13.31
CA ASP A 226 -11.50 -17.66 12.87
C ASP A 226 -10.15 -17.40 12.20
N SER A 227 -10.02 -16.29 11.46
CA SER A 227 -8.78 -15.91 10.82
C SER A 227 -7.70 -15.50 11.83
N VAL A 228 -8.08 -14.82 12.93
CA VAL A 228 -7.15 -14.50 14.05
C VAL A 228 -6.59 -15.79 14.64
N ILE A 229 -7.44 -16.82 14.87
CA ILE A 229 -7.00 -18.11 15.38
C ILE A 229 -5.95 -18.76 14.44
N LYS A 230 -6.19 -18.70 13.13
CA LYS A 230 -5.25 -19.24 12.13
C LYS A 230 -3.94 -18.45 12.12
N ARG A 231 -3.99 -17.12 12.15
CA ARG A 231 -2.77 -16.28 12.19
C ARG A 231 -1.94 -16.52 13.44
N GLN A 232 -2.58 -16.75 14.58
CA GLN A 232 -1.91 -17.09 15.85
C GLN A 232 -1.10 -18.38 15.77
N THR A 233 -1.46 -19.32 14.90
CA THR A 233 -0.72 -20.59 14.74
C THR A 233 0.57 -20.45 13.94
N LEU A 234 0.80 -19.30 13.29
CA LEU A 234 2.00 -19.05 12.52
C LEU A 234 3.22 -18.87 13.43
N ASP A 235 4.29 -19.57 13.11
CA ASP A 235 5.57 -19.38 13.80
C ASP A 235 6.36 -18.23 13.15
N LEU A 236 5.93 -17.01 13.42
CA LEU A 236 6.55 -15.80 12.86
C LEU A 236 7.95 -15.53 13.44
N LYS A 237 8.30 -16.13 14.58
CA LYS A 237 9.64 -16.00 15.18
C LYS A 237 10.74 -16.53 14.28
N LYS A 238 10.45 -17.54 13.45
CA LYS A 238 11.40 -18.07 12.44
C LYS A 238 11.87 -17.00 11.45
N ASN A 239 11.02 -16.00 11.20
CA ASN A 239 11.29 -14.91 10.29
C ASN A 239 11.77 -13.64 11.00
N GLY A 240 12.12 -13.75 12.31
CA GLY A 240 12.49 -12.59 13.12
C GLY A 240 11.31 -11.65 13.40
N SER A 241 10.08 -12.08 13.16
CA SER A 241 8.86 -11.30 13.37
C SER A 241 8.20 -11.67 14.70
N ARG A 242 7.42 -10.76 15.24
CA ARG A 242 6.66 -10.94 16.49
C ARG A 242 5.18 -10.81 16.18
N TYR A 243 4.34 -11.57 16.85
CA TYR A 243 2.89 -11.50 16.70
C TYR A 243 2.22 -11.39 18.06
N GLU A 244 1.34 -10.42 18.18
CA GLU A 244 0.48 -10.22 19.33
C GLU A 244 -0.97 -9.96 18.85
N LYS A 245 -1.95 -10.43 19.61
CA LYS A 245 -3.36 -10.19 19.30
C LYS A 245 -4.04 -9.46 20.44
N VAL A 246 -4.97 -8.57 20.10
CA VAL A 246 -5.79 -7.81 21.06
C VAL A 246 -7.25 -7.89 20.65
N ALA A 247 -8.10 -8.42 21.55
CA ALA A 247 -9.54 -8.41 21.38
C ALA A 247 -10.14 -7.16 22.01
N ILE A 248 -11.03 -6.48 21.27
CA ILE A 248 -11.85 -5.38 21.82
C ILE A 248 -13.24 -5.91 22.11
N LYS A 249 -13.57 -6.02 23.39
CA LYS A 249 -14.86 -6.57 23.84
C LYS A 249 -16.02 -5.70 23.36
N GLY A 250 -17.03 -6.32 22.75
CA GLY A 250 -18.23 -5.70 22.23
C GLY A 250 -18.06 -4.94 20.91
N ALA A 251 -16.86 -4.93 20.33
CA ALA A 251 -16.64 -4.30 19.04
C ALA A 251 -17.17 -5.19 17.90
N ASP A 252 -17.92 -4.58 16.98
CA ASP A 252 -18.26 -5.14 15.67
C ASP A 252 -17.12 -4.91 14.66
N HIS A 253 -17.33 -5.30 13.41
CA HIS A 253 -16.35 -5.10 12.31
C HIS A 253 -15.98 -3.64 12.08
N PHE A 254 -16.83 -2.70 12.43
CA PHE A 254 -16.66 -1.26 12.20
C PHE A 254 -16.32 -0.47 13.46
N TYR A 255 -16.19 -1.14 14.61
CA TYR A 255 -15.88 -0.53 15.91
C TYR A 255 -16.84 0.58 16.32
N ARG A 256 -18.10 0.47 15.93
CA ARG A 256 -19.14 1.45 16.27
C ARG A 256 -19.20 1.65 17.78
N ASP A 257 -19.27 2.90 18.21
CA ASP A 257 -19.35 3.33 19.62
C ASP A 257 -18.16 2.89 20.51
N VAL A 258 -17.10 2.30 19.90
CA VAL A 258 -15.89 1.86 20.61
C VAL A 258 -14.59 2.21 19.87
N ASP A 259 -14.64 3.12 18.90
CA ASP A 259 -13.53 3.63 18.12
C ASP A 259 -12.40 4.21 19.00
N SER A 260 -12.75 4.92 20.08
CA SER A 260 -11.76 5.41 21.06
C SER A 260 -10.99 4.28 21.75
N LYS A 261 -11.63 3.12 21.98
CA LYS A 261 -10.92 1.94 22.51
C LYS A 261 -9.97 1.36 21.46
N LEU A 262 -10.36 1.37 20.18
CA LEU A 262 -9.48 0.94 19.09
C LEU A 262 -8.24 1.82 19.03
N VAL A 263 -8.42 3.15 18.96
CA VAL A 263 -7.32 4.11 18.92
C VAL A 263 -6.39 3.96 20.12
N HIS A 264 -6.96 3.88 21.33
CA HIS A 264 -6.17 3.71 22.56
C HIS A 264 -5.32 2.43 22.54
N LYS A 265 -5.88 1.28 22.11
CA LYS A 265 -5.14 0.01 22.01
C LYS A 265 -4.06 0.09 20.93
N PHE A 266 -4.38 0.69 19.81
CA PHE A 266 -3.46 0.90 18.71
C PHE A 266 -2.26 1.74 19.16
N VAL A 267 -2.49 2.94 19.70
CA VAL A 267 -1.44 3.86 20.16
C VAL A 267 -0.59 3.22 21.24
N THR A 268 -1.21 2.64 22.27
CA THR A 268 -0.48 2.02 23.38
C THR A 268 0.52 0.97 22.87
N TRP A 269 0.11 0.19 21.90
CA TRP A 269 0.96 -0.88 21.39
C TRP A 269 2.08 -0.36 20.48
N ILE A 270 1.79 0.55 19.53
CA ILE A 270 2.83 1.09 18.63
C ILE A 270 3.85 1.95 19.39
N ASP A 271 3.43 2.67 20.44
CA ASP A 271 4.35 3.41 21.31
C ASP A 271 5.32 2.47 22.07
N GLN A 272 4.81 1.33 22.54
CA GLN A 272 5.66 0.33 23.19
C GLN A 272 6.61 -0.35 22.18
N ASP A 273 6.17 -0.54 20.95
CA ASP A 273 6.98 -1.15 19.91
C ASP A 273 8.10 -0.23 19.43
N ALA A 274 7.81 1.04 19.24
CA ALA A 274 8.79 2.06 18.83
C ALA A 274 9.90 2.31 19.87
N ASN A 275 9.69 1.94 21.12
CA ASN A 275 10.66 2.11 22.21
C ASN A 275 11.52 0.86 22.46
N ARG A 276 11.44 -0.16 21.62
CA ARG A 276 12.21 -1.42 21.74
C ARG A 276 13.43 -1.44 20.84
#